data_3363d6a9486e20e82cdf2899bcb99f20
#
_entry.id   3363d6a9486e20e82cdf2899bcb99f20
#
_cell.length_a   1.000
_cell.length_b   1.000
_cell.length_c   1.000
_cell.angle_alpha   90.00
_cell.angle_beta   90.00
_cell.angle_gamma   90.00
#
_symmetry.space_group_name_H-M   'P 1'
#
loop_
_entity.id
_entity.type
_entity.pdbx_description
1 polymer ?
#
loop_
_entity_poly.entity_id
_entity_poly.type
_entity_poly.pdbx_seq_one_letter_code
_entity_poly.pdbx_strand_id
1 'polypeptide(L)'
;YENTRMVIPKSLRSNILDWYHHYLMHPGTSRLEETLKKSMYWKRMQQEVEKHVKSCKQCQLGKKRKVQYGKLPVKIAVTTPWRCVQVDLIGPYTIHGNDGTVLDFMCLTMIDPATSWFEIVELPTNSIKCIRKGKEIIEIKFDKSSAQISRLFNRQWLSRYPRPKYIVFDNGSEFKLHFNELCETYNIKQKPTTVKNPQANSVLERIHGVLGNMMQTSDLDKSDTADKAMVDEFITNASWAVCSTYHTVLKSSPGAAVFGRDMLFDIPYLADWKAIGQRRQELVDQNNV
;
A
#
# COMPACT_ATOMS: atom_id res chain seq x y z
N TYR A 1 6.40 17.18 27.18
CA TYR A 1 7.51 17.27 26.24
C TYR A 1 7.04 18.11 25.06
N GLU A 2 7.34 19.42 25.10
CA GLU A 2 7.19 20.29 23.93
C GLU A 2 8.12 19.81 22.82
N ASN A 3 7.59 19.75 21.62
CA ASN A 3 8.22 19.29 20.40
C ASN A 3 9.55 20.03 20.10
N THR A 4 10.65 19.58 20.64
CA THR A 4 11.98 20.03 20.23
C THR A 4 12.30 19.42 18.86
N ARG A 5 11.92 20.15 17.78
CA ARG A 5 12.30 19.78 16.43
C ARG A 5 13.75 20.16 16.17
N MET A 6 14.48 19.25 15.54
CA MET A 6 15.84 19.51 15.13
C MET A 6 15.87 20.58 14.04
N VAL A 7 16.59 21.66 14.25
CA VAL A 7 16.77 22.72 13.23
C VAL A 7 17.85 22.27 12.23
N ILE A 8 17.45 22.12 10.96
CA ILE A 8 18.33 21.61 9.92
C ILE A 8 19.06 22.76 9.20
N PRO A 9 20.40 22.78 9.22
CA PRO A 9 21.20 23.76 8.49
C PRO A 9 21.00 23.61 6.98
N LYS A 10 21.16 24.73 6.24
CA LYS A 10 20.89 24.78 4.80
C LYS A 10 21.69 23.75 3.98
N SER A 11 22.93 23.46 4.38
CA SER A 11 23.82 22.53 3.70
C SER A 11 23.34 21.06 3.72
N LEU A 12 22.54 20.67 4.72
CA LEU A 12 22.04 19.29 4.87
C LEU A 12 20.65 19.05 4.31
N ARG A 13 19.89 20.13 4.00
CA ARG A 13 18.47 20.01 3.59
C ARG A 13 18.27 19.19 2.32
N SER A 14 19.11 19.42 1.29
CA SER A 14 19.03 18.68 0.04
C SER A 14 19.21 17.19 0.27
N ASN A 15 20.26 16.80 0.99
CA ASN A 15 20.55 15.40 1.27
C ASN A 15 19.43 14.73 2.08
N ILE A 16 18.85 15.43 3.05
CA ILE A 16 17.71 14.94 3.83
C ILE A 16 16.49 14.75 2.95
N LEU A 17 16.16 15.73 2.09
CA LEU A 17 15.03 15.64 1.18
C LEU A 17 15.21 14.50 0.18
N ASP A 18 16.41 14.36 -0.41
CA ASP A 18 16.74 13.28 -1.32
C ASP A 18 16.60 11.93 -0.63
N TRP A 19 17.19 11.77 0.54
CA TRP A 19 17.18 10.50 1.27
C TRP A 19 15.75 10.09 1.66
N TYR A 20 14.97 10.94 2.32
CA TYR A 20 13.61 10.62 2.72
C TYR A 20 12.67 10.43 1.53
N HIS A 21 12.86 11.20 0.45
CA HIS A 21 12.04 11.07 -0.74
C HIS A 21 12.24 9.71 -1.43
N HIS A 22 13.48 9.24 -1.56
CA HIS A 22 13.80 7.91 -2.10
C HIS A 22 13.42 6.80 -1.13
N TYR A 23 13.81 6.90 0.14
CA TYR A 23 13.56 5.88 1.16
C TYR A 23 12.06 5.59 1.36
N LEU A 24 11.21 6.61 1.25
CA LEU A 24 9.75 6.47 1.36
C LEU A 24 9.08 6.27 -0.01
N MET A 25 9.80 5.79 -1.02
CA MET A 25 9.29 5.47 -2.35
C MET A 25 8.55 6.63 -3.02
N HIS A 26 9.19 7.79 -3.04
CA HIS A 26 8.73 8.99 -3.72
C HIS A 26 7.35 9.53 -3.26
N PRO A 27 7.12 9.81 -1.98
CA PRO A 27 5.87 10.39 -1.50
C PRO A 27 5.59 11.75 -2.13
N GLY A 28 4.31 12.15 -2.18
CA GLY A 28 3.91 13.49 -2.60
C GLY A 28 4.31 14.57 -1.58
N THR A 29 4.30 15.84 -2.01
CA THR A 29 4.73 17.01 -1.22
C THR A 29 4.19 17.01 0.20
N SER A 30 2.86 16.95 0.37
CA SER A 30 2.24 17.02 1.70
C SER A 30 2.64 15.86 2.62
N ARG A 31 2.77 14.65 2.08
CA ARG A 31 3.17 13.48 2.88
C ARG A 31 4.62 13.59 3.33
N LEU A 32 5.52 13.97 2.43
CA LEU A 32 6.94 14.16 2.76
C LEU A 32 7.12 15.27 3.78
N GLU A 33 6.48 16.43 3.57
CA GLU A 33 6.54 17.57 4.48
C GLU A 33 6.06 17.20 5.89
N GLU A 34 4.88 16.60 6.01
CA GLU A 34 4.29 16.23 7.30
C GLU A 34 5.08 15.11 8.00
N THR A 35 5.72 14.21 7.24
CA THR A 35 6.63 13.20 7.80
C THR A 35 7.85 13.86 8.43
N LEU A 36 8.49 14.78 7.72
CA LEU A 36 9.70 15.47 8.21
C LEU A 36 9.39 16.44 9.36
N LYS A 37 8.24 17.12 9.33
CA LYS A 37 7.82 18.06 10.37
C LYS A 37 7.71 17.44 11.77
N LYS A 38 7.62 16.14 11.88
CA LYS A 38 7.54 15.46 13.19
C LYS A 38 8.80 15.67 14.03
N SER A 39 9.97 15.65 13.40
CA SER A 39 11.28 15.74 14.10
C SER A 39 12.16 16.86 13.61
N MET A 40 11.86 17.49 12.47
CA MET A 40 12.72 18.45 11.81
C MET A 40 12.00 19.77 11.54
N TYR A 41 12.76 20.86 11.51
CA TYR A 41 12.25 22.19 11.19
C TYR A 41 13.30 23.02 10.47
N TRP A 42 12.88 23.79 9.46
CA TRP A 42 13.61 24.94 8.92
C TRP A 42 12.66 25.93 8.26
N LYS A 43 13.11 27.17 8.14
CA LYS A 43 12.34 28.25 7.54
C LYS A 43 12.06 27.94 6.05
N ARG A 44 10.80 28.07 5.60
CA ARG A 44 10.34 27.77 4.22
C ARG A 44 10.41 26.30 3.84
N MET A 45 10.35 25.39 4.81
CA MET A 45 10.41 23.94 4.59
C MET A 45 9.44 23.48 3.52
N GLN A 46 8.17 23.91 3.58
CA GLN A 46 7.13 23.56 2.60
C GLN A 46 7.55 23.89 1.16
N GLN A 47 8.10 25.07 0.93
CA GLN A 47 8.53 25.51 -0.40
C GLN A 47 9.69 24.68 -0.94
N GLU A 48 10.65 24.34 -0.07
CA GLU A 48 11.80 23.52 -0.46
C GLU A 48 11.37 22.07 -0.74
N VAL A 49 10.50 21.49 0.08
CA VAL A 49 9.90 20.16 -0.16
C VAL A 49 9.12 20.14 -1.47
N GLU A 50 8.26 21.13 -1.71
CA GLU A 50 7.48 21.23 -2.94
C GLU A 50 8.37 21.32 -4.18
N LYS A 51 9.40 22.18 -4.13
CA LYS A 51 10.38 22.32 -5.21
C LYS A 51 11.09 20.99 -5.47
N HIS A 52 11.54 20.32 -4.42
CA HIS A 52 12.24 19.04 -4.52
C HIS A 52 11.37 17.96 -5.18
N VAL A 53 10.14 17.75 -4.69
CA VAL A 53 9.21 16.75 -5.25
C VAL A 53 8.83 17.07 -6.70
N LYS A 54 8.62 18.36 -7.04
CA LYS A 54 8.33 18.79 -8.42
C LYS A 54 9.52 18.62 -9.36
N SER A 55 10.75 18.72 -8.89
CA SER A 55 11.95 18.52 -9.71
C SER A 55 12.38 17.06 -9.84
N CYS A 56 11.81 16.14 -9.06
CA CYS A 56 12.14 14.72 -9.13
C CYS A 56 11.71 14.12 -10.47
N LYS A 57 12.66 13.65 -11.26
CA LYS A 57 12.44 13.10 -12.61
C LYS A 57 11.54 11.86 -12.57
N GLN A 58 11.77 10.94 -11.63
CA GLN A 58 10.98 9.74 -11.46
C GLN A 58 9.51 10.08 -11.15
N CYS A 59 9.27 11.06 -10.26
CA CYS A 59 7.92 11.52 -9.95
C CYS A 59 7.21 12.15 -11.15
N GLN A 60 7.93 12.90 -12.01
CA GLN A 60 7.35 13.53 -13.18
C GLN A 60 6.97 12.52 -14.26
N LEU A 61 7.80 11.50 -14.47
CA LEU A 61 7.59 10.47 -15.49
C LEU A 61 6.60 9.40 -15.03
N GLY A 62 6.68 8.97 -13.76
CA GLY A 62 5.96 7.81 -13.26
C GLY A 62 4.57 8.12 -12.72
N LYS A 63 4.31 9.32 -12.17
CA LYS A 63 3.03 9.58 -11.51
C LYS A 63 1.93 9.98 -12.48
N LYS A 64 0.85 9.20 -12.51
CA LYS A 64 -0.35 9.49 -13.30
C LYS A 64 -1.08 10.73 -12.77
N ARG A 65 -1.67 11.52 -13.66
CA ARG A 65 -2.57 12.64 -13.29
C ARG A 65 -3.83 12.08 -12.63
N LYS A 66 -4.35 12.78 -11.61
CA LYS A 66 -5.65 12.44 -11.00
C LYS A 66 -6.75 12.54 -12.06
N VAL A 67 -7.50 11.46 -12.23
CA VAL A 67 -8.77 11.46 -12.98
C VAL A 67 -9.89 11.74 -11.98
N GLN A 68 -10.76 12.71 -12.30
CA GLN A 68 -11.96 12.96 -11.49
C GLN A 68 -13.08 12.05 -12.02
N TYR A 69 -13.62 11.21 -11.13
CA TYR A 69 -14.80 10.40 -11.41
C TYR A 69 -16.06 11.16 -10.96
N GLY A 70 -17.20 10.90 -11.60
CA GLY A 70 -18.48 11.50 -11.22
C GLY A 70 -18.97 11.09 -9.82
N LYS A 71 -20.19 11.53 -9.44
CA LYS A 71 -20.79 11.25 -8.11
C LYS A 71 -20.86 9.76 -7.83
N LEU A 72 -20.48 9.41 -6.62
CA LEU A 72 -20.37 8.03 -6.16
C LEU A 72 -21.54 7.69 -5.21
N PRO A 73 -21.99 6.41 -5.08
CA PRO A 73 -23.01 6.04 -4.11
C PRO A 73 -22.63 6.37 -2.68
N VAL A 74 -23.62 6.67 -1.85
CA VAL A 74 -23.43 7.01 -0.43
C VAL A 74 -22.68 5.89 0.29
N LYS A 75 -21.63 6.26 1.00
CA LYS A 75 -20.76 5.35 1.76
C LYS A 75 -20.79 5.67 3.25
N ILE A 76 -20.53 4.66 4.05
CA ILE A 76 -20.23 4.77 5.47
C ILE A 76 -18.77 4.40 5.68
N ALA A 77 -18.02 5.26 6.36
CA ALA A 77 -16.62 5.02 6.63
C ALA A 77 -16.41 3.85 7.60
N VAL A 78 -15.40 3.03 7.38
CA VAL A 78 -14.90 2.08 8.38
C VAL A 78 -14.00 2.87 9.35
N THR A 79 -14.44 2.99 10.60
CA THR A 79 -13.78 3.85 11.61
C THR A 79 -13.18 3.08 12.77
N THR A 80 -13.59 1.83 12.97
CA THR A 80 -13.11 0.99 14.07
C THR A 80 -11.89 0.18 13.62
N PRO A 81 -10.71 0.35 14.28
CA PRO A 81 -9.51 -0.43 13.98
C PRO A 81 -9.75 -1.95 14.00
N TRP A 82 -9.14 -2.64 13.07
CA TRP A 82 -9.13 -4.11 12.94
C TRP A 82 -10.50 -4.77 12.74
N ARG A 83 -11.57 -3.98 12.60
CA ARG A 83 -12.92 -4.53 12.40
C ARG A 83 -13.14 -5.07 10.99
N CYS A 84 -12.45 -4.51 10.03
CA CYS A 84 -12.52 -4.85 8.61
C CYS A 84 -11.13 -5.08 8.05
N VAL A 85 -11.00 -6.06 7.16
CA VAL A 85 -9.87 -6.13 6.25
C VAL A 85 -10.38 -6.14 4.82
N GLN A 86 -9.75 -5.35 3.95
CA GLN A 86 -9.94 -5.41 2.51
C GLN A 86 -8.81 -6.24 1.92
N VAL A 87 -9.16 -7.18 1.06
CA VAL A 87 -8.21 -8.13 0.44
C VAL A 87 -8.41 -8.11 -1.07
N ASP A 88 -7.33 -8.09 -1.82
CA ASP A 88 -7.37 -8.08 -3.28
C ASP A 88 -6.05 -8.58 -3.89
N LEU A 89 -6.09 -8.94 -5.17
CA LEU A 89 -4.91 -9.26 -5.95
C LEU A 89 -4.46 -8.05 -6.76
N ILE A 90 -3.14 -7.86 -6.88
CA ILE A 90 -2.56 -6.81 -7.73
C ILE A 90 -1.52 -7.40 -8.67
N GLY A 91 -1.50 -6.94 -9.90
CA GLY A 91 -0.64 -7.44 -10.98
C GLY A 91 -1.42 -8.28 -12.00
N PRO A 92 -0.75 -9.07 -12.86
CA PRO A 92 0.70 -9.22 -12.89
C PRO A 92 1.42 -7.93 -13.29
N TYR A 93 2.60 -7.73 -12.73
CA TYR A 93 3.56 -6.71 -13.14
C TYR A 93 4.76 -7.36 -13.76
N THR A 94 5.31 -6.73 -14.78
CA THR A 94 6.51 -7.20 -15.48
C THR A 94 7.69 -6.27 -15.20
N ILE A 95 8.83 -6.85 -14.86
CA ILE A 95 10.11 -6.16 -14.70
C ILE A 95 11.03 -6.61 -15.82
N HIS A 96 11.77 -5.70 -16.41
CA HIS A 96 12.74 -5.95 -17.45
C HIS A 96 14.15 -5.64 -16.96
N GLY A 97 15.05 -6.64 -16.99
CA GLY A 97 16.47 -6.45 -16.76
C GLY A 97 17.16 -5.91 -18.01
N ASN A 98 18.27 -5.18 -17.83
CA ASN A 98 19.08 -4.67 -18.94
C ASN A 98 19.73 -5.79 -19.76
N ASP A 99 19.92 -6.97 -19.16
CA ASP A 99 20.41 -8.19 -19.80
C ASP A 99 19.34 -8.93 -20.64
N GLY A 100 18.12 -8.38 -20.72
CA GLY A 100 17.00 -8.98 -21.41
C GLY A 100 16.21 -9.99 -20.58
N THR A 101 16.51 -10.17 -19.29
CA THR A 101 15.69 -10.98 -18.40
C THR A 101 14.34 -10.32 -18.18
N VAL A 102 13.29 -11.14 -18.05
CA VAL A 102 11.91 -10.69 -17.81
C VAL A 102 11.34 -11.48 -16.64
N LEU A 103 10.82 -10.78 -15.65
CA LEU A 103 10.19 -11.39 -14.48
C LEU A 103 8.80 -10.81 -14.26
N ASP A 104 7.80 -11.69 -14.22
CA ASP A 104 6.45 -11.33 -13.83
C ASP A 104 6.22 -11.65 -12.36
N PHE A 105 5.54 -10.75 -11.64
CA PHE A 105 5.10 -11.01 -10.27
C PHE A 105 3.68 -10.53 -10.03
N MET A 106 3.02 -11.14 -9.07
CA MET A 106 1.66 -10.83 -8.64
C MET A 106 1.57 -10.94 -7.13
N CYS A 107 0.78 -10.08 -6.50
CA CYS A 107 0.72 -10.02 -5.04
C CYS A 107 -0.71 -10.08 -4.51
N LEU A 108 -0.85 -10.66 -3.31
CA LEU A 108 -2.01 -10.51 -2.46
C LEU A 108 -1.79 -9.27 -1.57
N THR A 109 -2.75 -8.37 -1.55
CA THR A 109 -2.73 -7.13 -0.75
C THR A 109 -3.83 -7.14 0.28
N MET A 110 -3.54 -6.62 1.46
CA MET A 110 -4.45 -6.58 2.60
C MET A 110 -4.34 -5.24 3.31
N ILE A 111 -5.47 -4.64 3.67
CA ILE A 111 -5.49 -3.37 4.40
C ILE A 111 -6.63 -3.33 5.40
N ASP A 112 -6.36 -2.79 6.60
CA ASP A 112 -7.42 -2.31 7.49
C ASP A 112 -7.78 -0.87 7.12
N PRO A 113 -9.00 -0.60 6.62
CA PRO A 113 -9.40 0.75 6.21
C PRO A 113 -9.40 1.76 7.36
N ALA A 114 -9.56 1.33 8.62
CA ALA A 114 -9.58 2.22 9.77
C ALA A 114 -8.19 2.70 10.16
N THR A 115 -7.21 1.82 10.22
CA THR A 115 -5.82 2.15 10.59
C THR A 115 -4.98 2.52 9.38
N SER A 116 -5.40 2.13 8.16
CA SER A 116 -4.58 2.13 6.94
C SER A 116 -3.32 1.27 7.05
N TRP A 117 -3.27 0.32 8.02
CA TRP A 117 -2.23 -0.68 8.08
C TRP A 117 -2.32 -1.60 6.88
N PHE A 118 -1.20 -1.79 6.20
CA PHE A 118 -1.13 -2.43 4.90
C PHE A 118 -0.12 -3.58 4.89
N GLU A 119 -0.51 -4.68 4.31
CA GLU A 119 0.33 -5.84 4.04
C GLU A 119 0.26 -6.23 2.57
N ILE A 120 1.37 -6.72 2.05
CA ILE A 120 1.50 -7.23 0.69
C ILE A 120 2.40 -8.47 0.71
N VAL A 121 2.05 -9.47 -0.10
CA VAL A 121 2.83 -10.70 -0.23
C VAL A 121 2.75 -11.21 -1.67
N GLU A 122 3.90 -11.63 -2.21
CA GLU A 122 3.98 -12.22 -3.54
C GLU A 122 3.26 -13.58 -3.60
N LEU A 123 2.56 -13.82 -4.70
CA LEU A 123 2.00 -15.14 -5.03
C LEU A 123 3.11 -16.05 -5.56
N PRO A 124 3.16 -17.32 -5.11
CA PRO A 124 4.07 -18.29 -5.69
C PRO A 124 3.70 -18.58 -7.14
N THR A 125 4.71 -18.93 -7.91
CA THR A 125 4.57 -19.34 -9.31
C THR A 125 4.72 -20.84 -9.45
N ASN A 126 3.90 -21.44 -10.31
CA ASN A 126 3.99 -22.83 -10.70
C ASN A 126 4.44 -22.92 -12.17
N SER A 127 5.43 -23.77 -12.45
CA SER A 127 5.84 -24.08 -13.82
C SER A 127 4.94 -25.16 -14.39
N ILE A 128 4.25 -24.88 -15.48
CA ILE A 128 3.37 -25.83 -16.17
C ILE A 128 3.97 -26.14 -17.54
N LYS A 129 4.19 -27.42 -17.83
CA LYS A 129 4.58 -27.85 -19.16
C LYS A 129 3.36 -27.87 -20.08
N CYS A 130 3.41 -27.09 -21.14
CA CYS A 130 2.37 -27.02 -22.17
C CYS A 130 2.92 -27.36 -23.54
N ILE A 131 2.11 -27.97 -24.40
CA ILE A 131 2.47 -28.21 -25.82
C ILE A 131 1.77 -27.13 -26.65
N ARG A 132 2.52 -26.22 -27.25
CA ARG A 132 2.01 -25.24 -28.23
C ARG A 132 2.66 -25.50 -29.60
N LYS A 133 1.85 -25.71 -30.62
CA LYS A 133 2.31 -25.98 -32.00
C LYS A 133 3.33 -27.14 -32.10
N GLY A 134 3.13 -28.21 -31.31
CA GLY A 134 4.00 -29.36 -31.27
C GLY A 134 5.35 -29.19 -30.58
N LYS A 135 5.58 -28.05 -29.90
CA LYS A 135 6.77 -27.79 -29.08
C LYS A 135 6.39 -27.76 -27.59
N GLU A 136 7.22 -28.41 -26.78
CA GLU A 136 7.11 -28.34 -25.32
C GLU A 136 7.55 -26.93 -24.86
N ILE A 137 6.65 -26.22 -24.17
CA ILE A 137 6.90 -24.88 -23.62
C ILE A 137 6.63 -24.94 -22.12
N ILE A 138 7.50 -24.35 -21.30
CA ILE A 138 7.27 -24.17 -19.88
C ILE A 138 6.54 -22.83 -19.73
N GLU A 139 5.31 -22.88 -19.26
CA GLU A 139 4.52 -21.70 -18.93
C GLU A 139 4.55 -21.47 -17.42
N ILE A 140 4.93 -20.29 -16.98
CA ILE A 140 4.93 -19.91 -15.57
C ILE A 140 3.55 -19.32 -15.26
N LYS A 141 2.85 -19.88 -14.26
CA LYS A 141 1.55 -19.38 -13.80
C LYS A 141 1.58 -19.07 -12.32
N PHE A 142 0.94 -17.97 -11.95
CA PHE A 142 0.72 -17.63 -10.54
C PHE A 142 -0.28 -18.59 -9.89
N ASP A 143 0.04 -19.08 -8.71
CA ASP A 143 -0.89 -19.89 -7.93
C ASP A 143 -1.93 -19.01 -7.25
N LYS A 144 -3.05 -18.81 -7.96
CA LYS A 144 -4.24 -18.10 -7.48
C LYS A 144 -5.27 -19.04 -6.88
N SER A 145 -4.90 -20.29 -6.56
CA SER A 145 -5.85 -21.23 -5.97
C SER A 145 -6.37 -20.71 -4.64
N SER A 146 -7.65 -20.98 -4.36
CA SER A 146 -8.28 -20.60 -3.10
C SER A 146 -7.51 -21.11 -1.89
N ALA A 147 -6.92 -22.31 -1.97
CA ALA A 147 -6.07 -22.88 -0.93
C ALA A 147 -4.80 -22.03 -0.67
N GLN A 148 -4.15 -21.58 -1.76
CA GLN A 148 -2.95 -20.75 -1.65
C GLN A 148 -3.28 -19.36 -1.09
N ILE A 149 -4.35 -18.71 -1.58
CA ILE A 149 -4.78 -17.41 -1.08
C ILE A 149 -5.16 -17.50 0.40
N SER A 150 -5.89 -18.55 0.82
CA SER A 150 -6.23 -18.79 2.22
C SER A 150 -4.99 -18.94 3.10
N ARG A 151 -4.00 -19.70 2.64
CA ARG A 151 -2.74 -19.90 3.36
C ARG A 151 -1.95 -18.60 3.51
N LEU A 152 -1.85 -17.79 2.46
CA LEU A 152 -1.17 -16.50 2.48
C LEU A 152 -1.89 -15.52 3.41
N PHE A 153 -3.22 -15.43 3.31
CA PHE A 153 -4.03 -14.56 4.17
C PHE A 153 -3.92 -14.97 5.63
N ASN A 154 -4.01 -16.25 5.93
CA ASN A 154 -3.85 -16.74 7.31
C ASN A 154 -2.47 -16.40 7.87
N ARG A 155 -1.40 -16.70 7.11
CA ARG A 155 -0.01 -16.46 7.53
C ARG A 155 0.31 -14.97 7.69
N GLN A 156 -0.16 -14.13 6.76
CA GLN A 156 0.26 -12.74 6.67
C GLN A 156 -0.63 -11.80 7.49
N TRP A 157 -1.89 -12.19 7.71
CA TRP A 157 -2.83 -11.35 8.44
C TRP A 157 -3.37 -11.99 9.72
N LEU A 158 -4.07 -13.13 9.64
CA LEU A 158 -4.80 -13.68 10.77
C LEU A 158 -3.90 -14.18 11.92
N SER A 159 -2.67 -14.59 11.61
CA SER A 159 -1.69 -15.03 12.63
C SER A 159 -0.87 -13.88 13.23
N ARG A 160 -1.04 -12.63 12.75
CA ARG A 160 -0.22 -11.49 13.17
C ARG A 160 -1.04 -10.37 13.81
N TYR A 161 -2.29 -10.19 13.37
CA TYR A 161 -3.14 -9.05 13.73
C TYR A 161 -4.45 -9.48 14.35
N PRO A 162 -5.16 -8.55 15.03
CA PRO A 162 -6.48 -8.84 15.56
C PRO A 162 -7.43 -9.36 14.48
N ARG A 163 -8.21 -10.38 14.84
CA ARG A 163 -9.16 -11.01 13.93
C ARG A 163 -10.24 -10.03 13.49
N PRO A 164 -10.45 -9.82 12.17
CA PRO A 164 -11.47 -8.91 11.69
C PRO A 164 -12.88 -9.50 11.92
N LYS A 165 -13.87 -8.62 12.10
CA LYS A 165 -15.28 -9.04 12.15
C LYS A 165 -15.82 -9.39 10.76
N TYR A 166 -15.29 -8.73 9.71
CA TYR A 166 -15.65 -9.00 8.32
C TYR A 166 -14.52 -8.69 7.35
N ILE A 167 -14.56 -9.37 6.22
CA ILE A 167 -13.60 -9.20 5.12
C ILE A 167 -14.36 -8.67 3.91
N VAL A 168 -13.75 -7.73 3.17
CA VAL A 168 -14.21 -7.22 1.88
C VAL A 168 -13.24 -7.65 0.81
N PHE A 169 -13.72 -8.27 -0.25
CA PHE A 169 -12.93 -8.77 -1.39
C PHE A 169 -13.77 -8.75 -2.66
N ASP A 170 -13.14 -8.88 -3.82
CA ASP A 170 -13.86 -9.04 -5.06
C ASP A 170 -14.49 -10.44 -5.18
N ASN A 171 -15.42 -10.62 -6.14
CA ASN A 171 -16.10 -11.90 -6.29
C ASN A 171 -15.31 -12.90 -7.16
N GLY A 172 -13.99 -12.89 -7.07
CA GLY A 172 -13.09 -13.80 -7.78
C GLY A 172 -13.20 -15.25 -7.28
N SER A 173 -12.78 -16.20 -8.12
CA SER A 173 -12.76 -17.63 -7.79
C SER A 173 -11.76 -17.98 -6.70
N GLU A 174 -10.72 -17.20 -6.55
CA GLU A 174 -9.67 -17.31 -5.55
C GLU A 174 -10.18 -17.10 -4.11
N PHE A 175 -11.26 -16.36 -3.95
CA PHE A 175 -11.90 -16.11 -2.66
C PHE A 175 -13.10 -17.03 -2.37
N LYS A 176 -13.17 -18.19 -3.01
CA LYS A 176 -14.21 -19.22 -2.80
C LYS A 176 -13.63 -20.43 -2.06
N LEU A 177 -14.41 -21.49 -1.89
CA LEU A 177 -13.97 -22.77 -1.33
C LEU A 177 -13.12 -22.61 -0.04
N HIS A 178 -11.85 -22.94 -0.08
CA HIS A 178 -10.95 -22.90 1.09
C HIS A 178 -10.87 -21.53 1.77
N PHE A 179 -11.06 -20.43 1.02
CA PHE A 179 -11.11 -19.10 1.61
C PHE A 179 -12.39 -18.91 2.42
N ASN A 180 -13.52 -19.45 1.94
CA ASN A 180 -14.78 -19.47 2.69
C ASN A 180 -14.65 -20.32 3.96
N GLU A 181 -14.11 -21.52 3.82
CA GLU A 181 -13.85 -22.44 4.97
C GLU A 181 -12.99 -21.76 6.03
N LEU A 182 -11.93 -21.06 5.64
CA LEU A 182 -11.09 -20.29 6.54
C LEU A 182 -11.89 -19.21 7.27
N CYS A 183 -12.70 -18.43 6.54
CA CYS A 183 -13.52 -17.38 7.11
C CYS A 183 -14.57 -17.95 8.10
N GLU A 184 -15.21 -19.06 7.76
CA GLU A 184 -16.17 -19.75 8.62
C GLU A 184 -15.49 -20.28 9.90
N THR A 185 -14.34 -20.93 9.78
CA THR A 185 -13.54 -21.44 10.91
C THR A 185 -13.25 -20.34 11.92
N TYR A 186 -12.96 -19.12 11.45
CA TYR A 186 -12.66 -17.97 12.31
C TYR A 186 -13.88 -17.09 12.62
N ASN A 187 -15.09 -17.48 12.19
CA ASN A 187 -16.33 -16.71 12.33
C ASN A 187 -16.20 -15.28 11.78
N ILE A 188 -15.62 -15.14 10.60
CA ILE A 188 -15.42 -13.88 9.92
C ILE A 188 -16.50 -13.72 8.84
N LYS A 189 -17.28 -12.63 8.92
CA LYS A 189 -18.32 -12.35 7.91
C LYS A 189 -17.70 -11.95 6.58
N GLN A 190 -18.13 -12.57 5.51
CA GLN A 190 -17.70 -12.29 4.16
C GLN A 190 -18.59 -11.23 3.52
N LYS A 191 -17.97 -10.24 2.87
CA LYS A 191 -18.65 -9.17 2.12
C LYS A 191 -18.02 -9.05 0.72
N PRO A 192 -18.35 -9.95 -0.20
CA PRO A 192 -17.88 -9.83 -1.56
C PRO A 192 -18.41 -8.53 -2.19
N THR A 193 -17.54 -7.82 -2.91
CA THR A 193 -17.95 -6.65 -3.68
C THR A 193 -18.77 -7.12 -4.89
N THR A 194 -19.76 -6.34 -5.24
CA THR A 194 -20.57 -6.62 -6.43
C THR A 194 -20.23 -5.63 -7.54
N VAL A 195 -20.49 -5.99 -8.79
CA VAL A 195 -20.33 -5.12 -9.96
C VAL A 195 -21.10 -3.79 -9.77
N LYS A 196 -22.16 -3.79 -8.98
CA LYS A 196 -22.96 -2.58 -8.65
C LYS A 196 -22.35 -1.72 -7.53
N ASN A 197 -21.36 -2.23 -6.79
CA ASN A 197 -20.68 -1.48 -5.73
C ASN A 197 -19.15 -1.67 -5.78
N PRO A 198 -18.49 -1.27 -6.87
CA PRO A 198 -17.03 -1.40 -7.02
C PRO A 198 -16.28 -0.61 -5.96
N GLN A 199 -16.92 0.40 -5.38
CA GLN A 199 -16.32 1.29 -4.41
C GLN A 199 -16.15 0.69 -3.00
N ALA A 200 -16.71 -0.50 -2.74
CA ALA A 200 -16.52 -1.16 -1.44
C ALA A 200 -15.04 -1.43 -1.15
N ASN A 201 -14.21 -1.59 -2.20
CA ASN A 201 -12.75 -1.81 -2.10
C ASN A 201 -11.91 -0.55 -2.40
N SER A 202 -12.53 0.64 -2.43
CA SER A 202 -11.88 1.88 -2.88
C SER A 202 -10.67 2.34 -2.07
N VAL A 203 -10.48 1.86 -0.84
CA VAL A 203 -9.28 2.17 -0.05
C VAL A 203 -8.11 1.38 -0.61
N LEU A 204 -8.32 0.09 -0.89
CA LEU A 204 -7.31 -0.78 -1.45
C LEU A 204 -6.96 -0.40 -2.90
N GLU A 205 -7.97 -0.05 -3.73
CA GLU A 205 -7.75 0.47 -5.09
C GLU A 205 -6.84 1.72 -5.10
N ARG A 206 -7.01 2.62 -4.12
CA ARG A 206 -6.12 3.77 -3.98
C ARG A 206 -4.69 3.38 -3.61
N ILE A 207 -4.52 2.37 -2.77
CA ILE A 207 -3.19 1.83 -2.44
C ILE A 207 -2.58 1.16 -3.66
N HIS A 208 -3.35 0.42 -4.46
CA HIS A 208 -2.88 -0.13 -5.74
C HIS A 208 -2.36 0.95 -6.68
N GLY A 209 -3.05 2.09 -6.76
CA GLY A 209 -2.53 3.27 -7.49
C GLY A 209 -1.22 3.82 -6.92
N VAL A 210 -1.05 3.81 -5.59
CA VAL A 210 0.21 4.21 -4.94
C VAL A 210 1.32 3.22 -5.26
N LEU A 211 1.06 1.90 -5.17
CA LEU A 211 2.03 0.86 -5.51
C LEU A 211 2.46 0.94 -6.98
N GLY A 212 1.51 1.16 -7.91
CA GLY A 212 1.83 1.37 -9.31
C GLY A 212 2.74 2.59 -9.55
N ASN A 213 2.50 3.69 -8.81
CA ASN A 213 3.41 4.85 -8.86
C ASN A 213 4.78 4.54 -8.24
N MET A 214 4.84 3.76 -7.17
CA MET A 214 6.09 3.33 -6.55
C MET A 214 6.91 2.47 -7.51
N MET A 215 6.27 1.53 -8.22
CA MET A 215 6.94 0.74 -9.27
C MET A 215 7.53 1.62 -10.37
N GLN A 216 6.74 2.56 -10.88
CA GLN A 216 7.18 3.45 -11.97
C GLN A 216 8.28 4.43 -11.53
N THR A 217 8.38 4.73 -10.25
CA THR A 217 9.42 5.62 -9.69
C THR A 217 10.60 4.87 -9.08
N SER A 218 10.49 3.56 -8.90
CA SER A 218 11.59 2.71 -8.46
C SER A 218 12.54 2.40 -9.62
N ASP A 219 13.77 2.07 -9.30
CA ASP A 219 14.79 1.72 -10.27
C ASP A 219 14.74 0.22 -10.69
N LEU A 220 13.58 -0.44 -10.54
CA LEU A 220 13.42 -1.86 -10.85
C LEU A 220 13.82 -2.20 -12.30
N ASP A 221 13.43 -1.35 -13.26
CA ASP A 221 13.76 -1.53 -14.68
C ASP A 221 15.19 -1.05 -15.05
N LYS A 222 16.00 -0.65 -14.07
CA LYS A 222 17.39 -0.20 -14.30
C LYS A 222 18.44 -1.20 -13.82
N SER A 223 18.00 -2.32 -13.26
CA SER A 223 18.89 -3.38 -12.81
C SER A 223 19.47 -4.16 -13.99
N ASP A 224 20.67 -4.68 -13.81
CA ASP A 224 21.30 -5.50 -14.85
C ASP A 224 20.48 -6.77 -15.11
N THR A 225 19.92 -7.40 -14.09
CA THR A 225 19.13 -8.62 -14.16
C THR A 225 17.81 -8.45 -13.40
N ALA A 226 16.69 -8.89 -13.99
CA ALA A 226 15.42 -8.98 -13.28
C ALA A 226 15.37 -10.29 -12.49
N ASP A 227 15.43 -10.21 -11.16
CA ASP A 227 15.43 -11.36 -10.27
C ASP A 227 14.38 -11.27 -9.15
N LYS A 228 14.20 -12.38 -8.45
CA LYS A 228 13.23 -12.49 -7.36
C LYS A 228 13.61 -11.65 -6.14
N ALA A 229 14.90 -11.46 -5.87
CA ALA A 229 15.35 -10.67 -4.72
C ALA A 229 14.94 -9.21 -4.87
N MET A 230 14.94 -8.68 -6.09
CA MET A 230 14.44 -7.33 -6.39
C MET A 230 12.94 -7.18 -6.11
N VAL A 231 12.14 -8.19 -6.46
CA VAL A 231 10.71 -8.20 -6.16
C VAL A 231 10.48 -8.21 -4.65
N ASP A 232 11.18 -9.08 -3.93
CA ASP A 232 11.10 -9.18 -2.46
C ASP A 232 11.50 -7.86 -1.78
N GLU A 233 12.57 -7.22 -2.26
CA GLU A 233 13.01 -5.91 -1.77
C GLU A 233 11.98 -4.82 -2.06
N PHE A 234 11.46 -4.77 -3.29
CA PHE A 234 10.42 -3.80 -3.65
C PHE A 234 9.17 -3.95 -2.77
N ILE A 235 8.67 -5.17 -2.60
CA ILE A 235 7.47 -5.46 -1.81
C ILE A 235 7.70 -5.03 -0.34
N THR A 236 8.86 -5.34 0.21
CA THR A 236 9.24 -4.98 1.58
C THR A 236 9.29 -3.46 1.74
N ASN A 237 9.99 -2.76 0.85
CA ASN A 237 10.13 -1.31 0.88
C ASN A 237 8.80 -0.60 0.64
N ALA A 238 7.96 -1.10 -0.26
CA ALA A 238 6.64 -0.52 -0.55
C ALA A 238 5.70 -0.66 0.66
N SER A 239 5.65 -1.83 1.30
CA SER A 239 4.87 -2.04 2.52
C SER A 239 5.33 -1.13 3.65
N TRP A 240 6.64 -1.07 3.89
CA TRP A 240 7.24 -0.17 4.86
C TRP A 240 6.90 1.30 4.57
N ALA A 241 7.06 1.75 3.33
CA ALA A 241 6.79 3.13 2.93
C ALA A 241 5.31 3.51 3.14
N VAL A 242 4.38 2.63 2.78
CA VAL A 242 2.93 2.86 3.02
C VAL A 242 2.64 3.00 4.51
N CYS A 243 3.22 2.13 5.35
CA CYS A 243 2.96 2.10 6.79
C CYS A 243 3.70 3.19 7.59
N SER A 244 4.84 3.68 7.10
CA SER A 244 5.66 4.70 7.79
C SER A 244 5.43 6.14 7.32
N THR A 245 4.82 6.32 6.13
CA THR A 245 4.56 7.66 5.58
C THR A 245 3.33 8.31 6.21
N TYR A 246 3.38 9.62 6.40
CA TYR A 246 2.26 10.41 6.94
C TYR A 246 0.96 10.20 6.15
N HIS A 247 -0.11 9.89 6.88
CA HIS A 247 -1.47 9.74 6.35
C HIS A 247 -2.36 10.90 6.82
N THR A 248 -2.94 11.64 5.89
CA THR A 248 -3.67 12.90 6.14
C THR A 248 -4.85 12.76 7.12
N VAL A 249 -5.58 11.64 7.06
CA VAL A 249 -6.72 11.38 7.95
C VAL A 249 -6.27 10.99 9.36
N LEU A 250 -5.23 10.19 9.45
CA LEU A 250 -4.67 9.77 10.75
C LEU A 250 -3.93 10.91 11.44
N LYS A 251 -3.47 11.92 10.68
CA LYS A 251 -2.53 12.96 11.14
C LYS A 251 -1.22 12.37 11.69
N SER A 252 -0.90 11.18 11.25
CA SER A 252 0.29 10.40 11.58
C SER A 252 0.52 9.33 10.52
N SER A 253 1.54 8.52 10.68
CA SER A 253 1.69 7.30 9.86
C SER A 253 0.76 6.18 10.35
N PRO A 254 0.35 5.24 9.48
CA PRO A 254 -0.39 4.05 9.90
C PRO A 254 0.30 3.29 11.03
N GLY A 255 1.61 3.11 10.95
CA GLY A 255 2.39 2.42 11.97
C GLY A 255 2.37 3.15 13.31
N ALA A 256 2.50 4.48 13.32
CA ALA A 256 2.40 5.24 14.56
C ALA A 256 1.02 5.10 15.21
N ALA A 257 -0.05 5.12 14.41
CA ALA A 257 -1.41 4.94 14.91
C ALA A 257 -1.65 3.54 15.49
N VAL A 258 -0.99 2.52 14.93
CA VAL A 258 -1.12 1.11 15.36
C VAL A 258 -0.25 0.80 16.57
N PHE A 259 1.02 1.23 16.56
CA PHE A 259 2.01 0.83 17.58
C PHE A 259 2.20 1.86 18.71
N GLY A 260 1.56 3.02 18.62
CA GLY A 260 1.70 4.06 19.64
C GLY A 260 3.03 4.81 19.57
N ARG A 261 3.84 4.58 18.53
CA ARG A 261 5.16 5.20 18.30
C ARG A 261 5.40 5.37 16.81
N ASP A 262 6.03 6.47 16.44
CA ASP A 262 6.44 6.68 15.04
C ASP A 262 7.44 5.61 14.58
N MET A 263 7.33 5.20 13.32
CA MET A 263 8.18 4.16 12.75
C MET A 263 9.57 4.68 12.33
N LEU A 264 9.70 5.97 12.09
CA LEU A 264 10.93 6.61 11.61
C LEU A 264 11.67 7.34 12.74
N PHE A 265 10.92 7.84 13.71
CA PHE A 265 11.44 8.69 14.78
C PHE A 265 11.04 8.13 16.15
N ASP A 266 11.85 8.41 17.16
CA ASP A 266 11.52 8.06 18.55
C ASP A 266 10.53 9.05 19.16
N ILE A 267 9.31 9.07 18.60
CA ILE A 267 8.23 9.97 18.98
C ILE A 267 7.02 9.12 19.34
N PRO A 268 6.53 9.20 20.59
CA PRO A 268 5.30 8.53 20.98
C PRO A 268 4.10 9.17 20.27
N TYR A 269 3.11 8.37 19.93
CA TYR A 269 1.88 8.83 19.32
C TYR A 269 0.67 8.12 19.93
N LEU A 270 -0.28 8.89 20.44
CA LEU A 270 -1.55 8.35 20.91
C LEU A 270 -2.66 8.67 19.89
N ALA A 271 -3.19 7.64 19.26
CA ALA A 271 -4.23 7.78 18.26
C ALA A 271 -5.59 8.11 18.92
N ASP A 272 -6.14 9.27 18.57
CA ASP A 272 -7.54 9.59 18.87
C ASP A 272 -8.46 8.99 17.79
N TRP A 273 -8.86 7.73 18.02
CA TRP A 273 -9.70 6.98 17.08
C TRP A 273 -11.08 7.61 16.86
N LYS A 274 -11.61 8.37 17.83
CA LYS A 274 -12.86 9.09 17.69
C LYS A 274 -12.71 10.24 16.69
N ALA A 275 -11.70 11.08 16.86
CA ALA A 275 -11.42 12.19 15.93
C ALA A 275 -11.00 11.68 14.54
N ILE A 276 -10.22 10.59 14.46
CA ILE A 276 -9.87 9.93 13.19
C ILE A 276 -11.13 9.42 12.49
N GLY A 277 -12.04 8.79 13.22
CA GLY A 277 -13.30 8.29 12.69
C GLY A 277 -14.18 9.41 12.14
N GLN A 278 -14.30 10.52 12.83
CA GLN A 278 -15.01 11.71 12.37
C GLN A 278 -14.42 12.26 11.06
N ARG A 279 -13.11 12.49 11.00
CA ARG A 279 -12.44 12.95 9.76
C ARG A 279 -12.62 12.00 8.59
N ARG A 280 -12.65 10.67 8.83
CA ARG A 280 -12.93 9.70 7.77
C ARG A 280 -14.34 9.83 7.25
N GLN A 281 -15.33 9.98 8.15
CA GLN A 281 -16.73 10.11 7.77
C GLN A 281 -16.95 11.41 7.00
N GLU A 282 -16.41 12.52 7.47
CA GLU A 282 -16.47 13.83 6.78
C GLU A 282 -15.93 13.75 5.34
N LEU A 283 -14.79 13.08 5.13
CA LEU A 283 -14.24 12.88 3.79
C LEU A 283 -15.11 12.00 2.91
N VAL A 284 -15.75 10.99 3.49
CA VAL A 284 -16.71 10.15 2.76
C VAL A 284 -17.94 10.97 2.40
N ASP A 285 -18.46 11.78 3.31
CA ASP A 285 -19.63 12.62 3.09
C ASP A 285 -19.37 13.70 2.03
N GLN A 286 -18.19 14.34 2.04
CA GLN A 286 -17.76 15.27 1.00
C GLN A 286 -17.71 14.63 -0.41
N ASN A 287 -17.47 13.33 -0.51
CA ASN A 287 -17.48 12.60 -1.78
C ASN A 287 -18.88 12.05 -2.13
N ASN A 288 -19.83 12.09 -1.20
CA ASN A 288 -21.21 11.64 -1.40
C ASN A 288 -22.12 12.75 -1.97
N VAL A 289 -21.64 14.01 -2.06
CA VAL A 289 -22.38 15.21 -2.53
C VAL A 289 -22.19 15.41 -4.07
#